data_c216bbe93047f9baf67f5d1424af0ccc
#
_entry.id   c216bbe93047f9baf67f5d1424af0ccc
#
_cell.length_a   1.000
_cell.length_b   1.000
_cell.length_c   1.000
_cell.angle_alpha   90.00
_cell.angle_beta   90.00
_cell.angle_gamma   90.00
#
_symmetry.space_group_name_H-M   'P 1'
#
loop_
_entity.id
_entity.type
_entity.pdbx_description
1 polymer ?
#
loop_
_entity_poly.entity_id
_entity_poly.type
_entity_poly.pdbx_seq_one_letter_code
_entity_poly.pdbx_strand_id
1 'polypeptide(L)'
;MEGEIMRTTSTPGKQAGFWHRLKNSTMQTPWHILRQLALLAPLGTLCLPMFYAGHKNVSLITIILCLSNHGADLRPMITDKGYGFAVAAVFCALVLGIAGLICSLFTAAKGGDRRNMTAFGINAAVFALATFLAIGFGARAKVGLAVTFGIYLLQFLLHTKVSGKKIRPAAAGVTALLAVPIVLSLCFLYKAQPAQYTAPSSETDDVRTVTFNVASVFGNRFDDTDSMTRCARFAAYMNQCKPDLIGTQEMNIYWYKALQTTLPDYDAYGVQRGGDATDWNSEMNPVFWNKTKYTALEKNTFWLSETPNKASCYTYTDENGQPGQAGCYRICSYVVLQDRTTGKRLLFLNTHLDNTSQQAADFGAEVIIEHLTALQAKYGKEAGVVLTGDFNETQEDEAYRRIAARLQDCTDPGKKTTTYQEWGYCDTGSEPIDFIFTSGTGSDYTVLNDLSGGYVSD
;
A
#
# COMPACT_ATOMS: atom_id res chain seq x y z
N MET A 1 66.17 25.71 -63.84
CA MET A 1 64.94 26.31 -63.26
C MET A 1 64.23 25.20 -62.57
N GLU A 2 64.52 25.09 -61.30
CA GLU A 2 63.99 24.08 -60.41
C GLU A 2 62.65 24.55 -59.84
N GLY A 3 61.65 23.70 -60.04
CA GLY A 3 60.30 23.94 -59.46
C GLY A 3 60.17 23.29 -58.07
N GLU A 4 60.13 24.10 -57.05
CA GLU A 4 59.89 23.67 -55.65
C GLU A 4 58.49 23.12 -55.49
N ILE A 5 58.38 21.83 -55.11
CA ILE A 5 57.12 21.18 -54.76
C ILE A 5 56.86 21.51 -53.25
N MET A 6 55.93 22.42 -53.03
CA MET A 6 55.43 22.75 -51.68
C MET A 6 54.68 21.52 -51.12
N ARG A 7 55.25 20.82 -50.13
CA ARG A 7 54.56 19.82 -49.33
C ARG A 7 53.63 20.52 -48.35
N THR A 8 52.36 20.48 -48.62
CA THR A 8 51.32 20.86 -47.61
C THR A 8 51.27 19.77 -46.54
N THR A 9 51.78 20.10 -45.35
CA THR A 9 51.56 19.29 -44.13
C THR A 9 50.09 19.44 -43.72
N SER A 10 49.32 18.37 -43.95
CA SER A 10 47.98 18.25 -43.43
C SER A 10 48.01 18.20 -41.88
N THR A 11 47.44 19.19 -41.26
CA THR A 11 47.17 19.20 -39.83
C THR A 11 46.35 17.97 -39.41
N PRO A 12 46.69 17.29 -38.33
CA PRO A 12 45.96 16.10 -37.90
C PRO A 12 44.52 16.43 -37.52
N GLY A 13 43.66 15.63 -38.10
CA GLY A 13 42.21 15.79 -38.11
C GLY A 13 41.57 16.12 -36.76
N LYS A 14 40.50 16.89 -36.89
CA LYS A 14 39.54 17.20 -35.85
C LYS A 14 39.28 16.00 -34.95
N GLN A 15 39.43 16.19 -33.65
CA GLN A 15 39.12 15.16 -32.65
C GLN A 15 37.72 14.60 -32.90
N ALA A 16 37.64 13.30 -33.16
CA ALA A 16 36.40 12.59 -33.34
C ALA A 16 35.43 12.91 -32.17
N GLY A 17 34.20 13.25 -32.52
CA GLY A 17 33.20 13.66 -31.53
C GLY A 17 32.97 12.61 -30.45
N PHE A 18 32.46 13.01 -29.31
CA PHE A 18 32.16 12.14 -28.14
C PHE A 18 31.45 10.84 -28.55
N TRP A 19 30.40 10.94 -29.34
CA TRP A 19 29.61 9.79 -29.84
C TRP A 19 30.39 8.84 -30.77
N HIS A 20 31.28 9.36 -31.61
CA HIS A 20 32.12 8.52 -32.45
C HIS A 20 33.15 7.74 -31.61
N ARG A 21 33.73 8.35 -30.60
CA ARG A 21 34.64 7.65 -29.67
C ARG A 21 33.90 6.61 -28.84
N LEU A 22 32.67 6.90 -28.37
CA LEU A 22 31.85 5.97 -27.66
C LEU A 22 31.50 4.75 -28.52
N LYS A 23 31.06 4.98 -29.76
CA LYS A 23 30.74 3.92 -30.72
C LYS A 23 31.95 3.00 -31.02
N ASN A 24 33.14 3.57 -31.22
CA ASN A 24 34.34 2.81 -31.55
C ASN A 24 34.96 2.09 -30.31
N SER A 25 34.73 2.57 -29.10
CA SER A 25 35.28 1.95 -27.90
C SER A 25 34.41 0.86 -27.29
N THR A 26 33.10 0.92 -27.51
CA THR A 26 32.11 0.07 -26.79
C THR A 26 31.53 -1.06 -27.63
N MET A 27 31.64 -0.99 -28.98
CA MET A 27 30.95 -1.95 -29.86
C MET A 27 31.83 -3.00 -30.49
N GLN A 28 33.11 -3.14 -30.09
CA GLN A 28 34.01 -4.10 -30.74
C GLN A 28 33.77 -5.56 -30.36
N THR A 29 33.08 -5.86 -29.25
CA THR A 29 32.74 -7.23 -28.88
C THR A 29 31.39 -7.30 -28.12
N PRO A 30 30.64 -8.43 -28.20
CA PRO A 30 29.42 -8.65 -27.45
C PRO A 30 29.57 -8.43 -25.93
N TRP A 31 30.75 -8.71 -25.41
CA TRP A 31 31.07 -8.51 -23.98
C TRP A 31 31.14 -7.04 -23.58
N HIS A 32 31.57 -6.15 -24.47
CA HIS A 32 31.54 -4.72 -24.18
C HIS A 32 30.09 -4.19 -24.14
N ILE A 33 29.24 -4.69 -25.04
CA ILE A 33 27.80 -4.34 -25.05
C ILE A 33 27.14 -4.84 -23.78
N LEU A 34 27.33 -6.09 -23.37
CA LEU A 34 26.80 -6.66 -22.13
C LEU A 34 27.26 -5.87 -20.90
N ARG A 35 28.53 -5.43 -20.88
CA ARG A 35 29.07 -4.61 -19.80
C ARG A 35 28.36 -3.26 -19.70
N GLN A 36 28.07 -2.62 -20.83
CA GLN A 36 27.36 -1.33 -20.83
C GLN A 36 25.88 -1.51 -20.42
N LEU A 37 25.23 -2.56 -20.90
CA LEU A 37 23.89 -2.91 -20.45
C LEU A 37 23.84 -3.22 -18.96
N ALA A 38 24.85 -3.88 -18.41
CA ALA A 38 24.95 -4.14 -16.97
C ALA A 38 25.09 -2.85 -16.14
N LEU A 39 25.64 -1.75 -16.68
CA LEU A 39 25.66 -0.44 -16.03
C LEU A 39 24.24 0.16 -15.91
N LEU A 40 23.33 -0.21 -16.81
CA LEU A 40 21.92 0.20 -16.75
C LEU A 40 21.09 -0.71 -15.83
N ALA A 41 21.65 -1.81 -15.37
CA ALA A 41 20.94 -2.77 -14.53
C ALA A 41 20.45 -2.20 -13.19
N PRO A 42 21.13 -1.25 -12.51
CA PRO A 42 20.54 -0.57 -11.36
C PRO A 42 19.23 0.14 -11.67
N LEU A 43 19.02 0.60 -12.92
CA LEU A 43 17.72 1.13 -13.34
C LEU A 43 16.66 0.04 -13.41
N GLY A 44 17.03 -1.18 -13.82
CA GLY A 44 16.12 -2.33 -13.83
C GLY A 44 15.72 -2.80 -12.42
N THR A 45 16.54 -2.52 -11.42
CA THR A 45 16.25 -2.85 -10.02
C THR A 45 15.50 -1.76 -9.25
N LEU A 46 15.24 -0.59 -9.88
CA LEU A 46 14.54 0.52 -9.26
C LEU A 46 13.18 0.13 -8.64
N CYS A 47 12.46 -0.77 -9.28
CA CYS A 47 11.14 -1.22 -8.86
C CYS A 47 11.18 -2.41 -7.89
N LEU A 48 12.35 -3.05 -7.70
CA LEU A 48 12.46 -4.21 -6.82
C LEU A 48 12.58 -3.76 -5.36
N PRO A 49 11.83 -4.37 -4.42
CA PRO A 49 11.96 -4.06 -3.01
C PRO A 49 13.36 -4.46 -2.51
N MET A 50 14.09 -3.50 -1.97
CA MET A 50 15.45 -3.68 -1.42
C MET A 50 15.42 -3.95 0.07
N PHE A 51 14.55 -3.24 0.79
CA PHE A 51 14.39 -3.34 2.24
C PHE A 51 12.93 -3.46 2.62
N TYR A 52 12.70 -4.04 3.78
CA TYR A 52 11.47 -3.89 4.53
C TYR A 52 11.78 -3.04 5.75
N ALA A 53 11.20 -1.87 5.83
CA ALA A 53 11.46 -0.90 6.87
C ALA A 53 10.21 -0.05 7.10
N GLY A 54 9.83 0.23 8.34
CA GLY A 54 8.62 0.98 8.68
C GLY A 54 7.36 0.34 8.12
N HIS A 55 7.26 -0.97 8.23
CA HIS A 55 6.14 -1.73 7.68
C HIS A 55 5.93 -1.58 6.15
N LYS A 56 6.91 -1.04 5.43
CA LYS A 56 6.88 -0.86 3.97
C LYS A 56 8.01 -1.57 3.24
N ASN A 57 7.73 -2.00 2.03
CA ASN A 57 8.75 -2.40 1.08
C ASN A 57 9.39 -1.14 0.48
N VAL A 58 10.66 -0.93 0.75
CA VAL A 58 11.41 0.21 0.25
C VAL A 58 12.17 -0.17 -1.00
N SER A 59 11.87 0.47 -2.11
CA SER A 59 12.61 0.41 -3.37
C SER A 59 13.10 1.81 -3.75
N LEU A 60 13.99 1.90 -4.72
CA LEU A 60 14.45 3.21 -5.20
C LEU A 60 13.31 4.03 -5.81
N ILE A 61 12.40 3.39 -6.52
CA ILE A 61 11.25 4.08 -7.12
C ILE A 61 10.26 4.55 -6.07
N THR A 62 10.06 3.77 -4.99
CA THR A 62 9.22 4.20 -3.86
C THR A 62 9.74 5.51 -3.27
N ILE A 63 11.05 5.60 -3.04
CA ILE A 63 11.69 6.83 -2.52
C ILE A 63 11.50 8.01 -3.48
N ILE A 64 11.71 7.79 -4.79
CA ILE A 64 11.56 8.85 -5.80
C ILE A 64 10.11 9.35 -5.84
N LEU A 65 9.14 8.43 -5.84
CA LEU A 65 7.71 8.78 -5.87
C LEU A 65 7.28 9.51 -4.60
N CYS A 66 7.70 9.06 -3.43
CA CYS A 66 7.42 9.76 -2.17
C CYS A 66 8.02 11.17 -2.16
N LEU A 67 9.23 11.35 -2.68
CA LEU A 67 9.84 12.68 -2.80
C LEU A 67 9.11 13.60 -3.77
N SER A 68 8.51 13.05 -4.84
CA SER A 68 7.83 13.84 -5.87
C SER A 68 6.39 14.22 -5.50
N ASN A 69 5.66 13.33 -4.83
CA ASN A 69 4.21 13.48 -4.65
C ASN A 69 3.78 13.76 -3.20
N HIS A 70 4.51 13.25 -2.21
CA HIS A 70 4.08 13.28 -0.81
C HIS A 70 5.28 13.46 0.12
N GLY A 71 5.87 14.65 0.14
CA GLY A 71 6.93 14.97 1.11
C GLY A 71 6.50 14.75 2.57
N ALA A 72 5.19 14.64 2.83
CA ALA A 72 4.63 14.31 4.13
C ALA A 72 4.84 12.82 4.51
N ASP A 73 4.71 11.91 3.56
CA ASP A 73 4.79 10.45 3.82
C ASP A 73 6.19 9.97 4.15
N LEU A 74 7.21 10.77 3.84
CA LEU A 74 8.59 10.47 4.24
C LEU A 74 8.93 10.95 5.65
N ARG A 75 8.18 11.90 6.21
CA ARG A 75 8.48 12.46 7.54
C ARG A 75 8.51 11.39 8.62
N PRO A 76 7.51 10.51 8.77
CA PRO A 76 7.56 9.45 9.76
C PRO A 76 8.71 8.47 9.53
N MET A 77 9.01 8.13 8.26
CA MET A 77 10.16 7.27 7.91
C MET A 77 11.51 7.90 8.24
N ILE A 78 11.62 9.23 8.17
CA ILE A 78 12.86 9.98 8.48
C ILE A 78 13.00 10.20 9.98
N THR A 79 11.89 10.37 10.69
CA THR A 79 11.89 10.64 12.15
C THR A 79 12.06 9.38 12.98
N ASP A 80 11.64 8.22 12.47
CA ASP A 80 11.93 6.96 13.14
C ASP A 80 13.40 6.57 12.91
N LYS A 81 14.16 6.49 14.01
CA LYS A 81 15.65 6.39 14.02
C LYS A 81 16.22 5.28 13.13
N GLY A 82 15.48 4.18 12.91
CA GLY A 82 15.94 3.08 12.06
C GLY A 82 15.71 3.33 10.57
N TYR A 83 14.65 4.00 10.20
CA TYR A 83 14.19 4.14 8.82
C TYR A 83 14.81 5.32 8.08
N GLY A 84 15.06 6.43 8.76
CA GLY A 84 15.74 7.57 8.21
C GLY A 84 17.11 7.20 7.63
N PHE A 85 17.86 6.34 8.34
CA PHE A 85 19.14 5.83 7.85
C PHE A 85 19.00 4.90 6.65
N ALA A 86 18.00 4.01 6.62
CA ALA A 86 17.76 3.14 5.48
C ALA A 86 17.41 3.95 4.22
N VAL A 87 16.52 4.93 4.34
CA VAL A 87 16.14 5.83 3.25
C VAL A 87 17.33 6.67 2.78
N ALA A 88 18.08 7.28 3.68
CA ALA A 88 19.27 8.06 3.35
C ALA A 88 20.35 7.20 2.68
N ALA A 89 20.59 5.98 3.16
CA ALA A 89 21.55 5.06 2.58
C ALA A 89 21.18 4.65 1.16
N VAL A 90 19.90 4.32 0.91
CA VAL A 90 19.40 3.96 -0.43
C VAL A 90 19.43 5.17 -1.36
N PHE A 91 19.10 6.37 -0.89
CA PHE A 91 19.21 7.60 -1.67
C PHE A 91 20.67 7.93 -2.03
N CYS A 92 21.61 7.85 -1.09
CA CYS A 92 23.03 8.00 -1.37
C CYS A 92 23.53 6.98 -2.38
N ALA A 93 23.12 5.72 -2.26
CA ALA A 93 23.47 4.67 -3.22
C ALA A 93 22.93 4.98 -4.63
N LEU A 94 21.73 5.53 -4.76
CA LEU A 94 21.16 5.97 -6.03
C LEU A 94 21.97 7.08 -6.66
N VAL A 95 22.26 8.15 -5.91
CA VAL A 95 23.01 9.31 -6.39
C VAL A 95 24.42 8.87 -6.83
N LEU A 96 25.09 8.06 -6.05
CA LEU A 96 26.40 7.54 -6.38
C LEU A 96 26.36 6.55 -7.55
N GLY A 97 25.28 5.77 -7.68
CA GLY A 97 25.03 4.90 -8.83
C GLY A 97 24.90 5.69 -10.13
N ILE A 98 24.12 6.76 -10.13
CA ILE A 98 23.95 7.65 -11.28
C ILE A 98 25.29 8.36 -11.60
N ALA A 99 25.99 8.90 -10.62
CA ALA A 99 27.28 9.53 -10.79
C ALA A 99 28.31 8.54 -11.36
N GLY A 100 28.36 7.31 -10.84
CA GLY A 100 29.21 6.24 -11.34
C GLY A 100 28.90 5.86 -12.77
N LEU A 101 27.62 5.80 -13.15
CA LEU A 101 27.17 5.56 -14.53
C LEU A 101 27.66 6.67 -15.48
N ILE A 102 27.44 7.92 -15.10
CA ILE A 102 27.88 9.09 -15.90
C ILE A 102 29.41 9.07 -16.04
N CYS A 103 30.16 8.90 -14.96
CA CYS A 103 31.62 8.79 -15.00
C CYS A 103 32.09 7.62 -15.88
N SER A 104 31.40 6.49 -15.82
CA SER A 104 31.68 5.30 -16.65
C SER A 104 31.49 5.58 -18.14
N LEU A 105 30.44 6.29 -18.54
CA LEU A 105 30.20 6.68 -19.93
C LEU A 105 31.29 7.62 -20.45
N PHE A 106 31.70 8.62 -19.63
CA PHE A 106 32.78 9.54 -20.00
C PHE A 106 34.14 8.86 -20.11
N THR A 107 34.43 7.91 -19.22
CA THR A 107 35.72 7.20 -19.25
C THR A 107 35.76 6.12 -20.33
N ALA A 108 34.64 5.47 -20.65
CA ALA A 108 34.53 4.58 -21.79
C ALA A 108 34.82 5.31 -23.11
N ALA A 109 34.30 6.54 -23.26
CA ALA A 109 34.57 7.38 -24.43
C ALA A 109 36.04 7.81 -24.57
N LYS A 110 36.83 7.79 -23.48
CA LYS A 110 38.26 8.13 -23.46
C LYS A 110 39.20 6.90 -23.42
N GLY A 111 38.68 5.68 -23.55
CA GLY A 111 39.48 4.44 -23.51
C GLY A 111 40.05 4.08 -22.13
N GLY A 112 39.49 4.59 -21.05
CA GLY A 112 40.02 4.46 -19.70
C GLY A 112 39.45 3.33 -18.87
N ASP A 113 39.77 2.07 -19.19
CA ASP A 113 39.27 0.88 -18.45
C ASP A 113 39.56 0.87 -16.95
N ARG A 114 40.72 1.42 -16.51
CA ARG A 114 41.05 1.47 -15.09
C ARG A 114 40.18 2.41 -14.27
N ARG A 115 39.81 3.56 -14.82
CA ARG A 115 38.98 4.56 -14.13
C ARG A 115 37.54 4.04 -13.95
N ASN A 116 37.04 3.30 -14.92
CA ASN A 116 35.73 2.65 -14.84
C ASN A 116 35.67 1.62 -13.72
N MET A 117 36.73 0.80 -13.58
CA MET A 117 36.83 -0.16 -12.47
C MET A 117 36.86 0.50 -11.10
N THR A 118 37.60 1.58 -10.97
CA THR A 118 37.71 2.30 -9.69
C THR A 118 36.36 2.93 -9.32
N ALA A 119 35.69 3.60 -10.27
CA ALA A 119 34.37 4.19 -10.03
C ALA A 119 33.32 3.14 -9.67
N PHE A 120 33.35 2.01 -10.39
CA PHE A 120 32.47 0.87 -10.11
C PHE A 120 32.74 0.26 -8.71
N GLY A 121 34.02 0.03 -8.37
CA GLY A 121 34.40 -0.51 -7.07
C GLY A 121 33.99 0.40 -5.90
N ILE A 122 34.16 1.72 -6.05
CA ILE A 122 33.71 2.71 -5.06
C ILE A 122 32.20 2.65 -4.91
N ASN A 123 31.47 2.62 -6.02
CA ASN A 123 29.99 2.58 -5.98
C ASN A 123 29.48 1.32 -5.28
N ALA A 124 30.03 0.15 -5.63
CA ALA A 124 29.68 -1.12 -5.00
C ALA A 124 30.02 -1.13 -3.50
N ALA A 125 31.17 -0.57 -3.10
CA ALA A 125 31.58 -0.48 -1.69
C ALA A 125 30.66 0.45 -0.90
N VAL A 126 30.28 1.62 -1.45
CA VAL A 126 29.36 2.56 -0.81
C VAL A 126 27.96 1.94 -0.69
N PHE A 127 27.48 1.25 -1.72
CA PHE A 127 26.20 0.55 -1.65
C PHE A 127 26.22 -0.57 -0.60
N ALA A 128 27.32 -1.33 -0.50
CA ALA A 128 27.50 -2.35 0.53
C ALA A 128 27.49 -1.74 1.93
N LEU A 129 28.25 -0.65 2.15
CA LEU A 129 28.27 0.06 3.43
C LEU A 129 26.88 0.59 3.80
N ALA A 130 26.18 1.23 2.85
CA ALA A 130 24.83 1.71 3.05
C ALA A 130 23.85 0.59 3.42
N THR A 131 23.99 -0.58 2.79
CA THR A 131 23.20 -1.78 3.10
C THR A 131 23.46 -2.27 4.53
N PHE A 132 24.71 -2.38 4.94
CA PHE A 132 25.07 -2.81 6.28
C PHE A 132 24.56 -1.82 7.35
N LEU A 133 24.67 -0.53 7.10
CA LEU A 133 24.12 0.49 7.99
C LEU A 133 22.60 0.38 8.09
N ALA A 134 21.89 0.24 6.96
CA ALA A 134 20.44 0.09 6.96
C ALA A 134 19.99 -1.14 7.76
N ILE A 135 20.66 -2.29 7.58
CA ILE A 135 20.36 -3.52 8.33
C ILE A 135 20.68 -3.34 9.81
N GLY A 136 21.81 -2.67 10.14
CA GLY A 136 22.18 -2.37 11.51
C GLY A 136 21.18 -1.47 12.25
N PHE A 137 20.45 -0.64 11.52
CA PHE A 137 19.36 0.20 12.04
C PHE A 137 17.96 -0.43 11.94
N GLY A 138 17.88 -1.73 11.67
CA GLY A 138 16.64 -2.50 11.74
C GLY A 138 15.93 -2.74 10.41
N ALA A 139 16.44 -2.24 9.29
CA ALA A 139 15.88 -2.57 7.98
C ALA A 139 16.14 -4.06 7.67
N ARG A 140 15.16 -4.71 7.04
CA ARG A 140 15.24 -6.13 6.67
C ARG A 140 15.45 -6.29 5.18
N ALA A 141 16.37 -7.18 4.80
CA ALA A 141 16.74 -7.40 3.41
C ALA A 141 15.58 -7.99 2.59
N LYS A 142 15.44 -7.53 1.35
CA LYS A 142 14.51 -8.05 0.34
C LYS A 142 15.28 -8.46 -0.93
N VAL A 143 14.57 -9.14 -1.84
CA VAL A 143 15.15 -9.70 -3.07
C VAL A 143 15.89 -8.68 -3.93
N GLY A 144 15.46 -7.43 -3.94
CA GLY A 144 16.10 -6.35 -4.70
C GLY A 144 17.56 -6.14 -4.34
N LEU A 145 17.95 -6.32 -3.07
CA LEU A 145 19.35 -6.28 -2.66
C LEU A 145 20.18 -7.39 -3.31
N ALA A 146 19.71 -8.63 -3.22
CA ALA A 146 20.42 -9.78 -3.81
C ALA A 146 20.60 -9.60 -5.32
N VAL A 147 19.56 -9.13 -6.02
CA VAL A 147 19.61 -8.85 -7.45
C VAL A 147 20.63 -7.74 -7.75
N THR A 148 20.59 -6.63 -7.01
CA THR A 148 21.52 -5.49 -7.22
C THR A 148 22.97 -5.91 -7.01
N PHE A 149 23.27 -6.61 -5.92
CA PHE A 149 24.62 -7.12 -5.68
C PHE A 149 25.04 -8.17 -6.69
N GLY A 150 24.11 -9.04 -7.14
CA GLY A 150 24.34 -10.02 -8.19
C GLY A 150 24.75 -9.35 -9.50
N ILE A 151 24.11 -8.25 -9.86
CA ILE A 151 24.46 -7.46 -11.04
C ILE A 151 25.83 -6.82 -10.88
N TYR A 152 26.17 -6.26 -9.72
CA TYR A 152 27.51 -5.72 -9.48
C TYR A 152 28.58 -6.79 -9.56
N LEU A 153 28.34 -7.98 -9.02
CA LEU A 153 29.27 -9.11 -9.11
C LEU A 153 29.46 -9.55 -10.56
N LEU A 154 28.36 -9.70 -11.30
CA LEU A 154 28.43 -10.05 -12.73
C LEU A 154 29.22 -9.02 -13.53
N GLN A 155 28.99 -7.74 -13.30
CA GLN A 155 29.73 -6.64 -13.93
C GLN A 155 31.23 -6.73 -13.67
N PHE A 156 31.62 -7.02 -12.42
CA PHE A 156 33.01 -7.19 -12.04
C PHE A 156 33.67 -8.38 -12.74
N LEU A 157 32.98 -9.54 -12.78
CA LEU A 157 33.47 -10.74 -13.45
C LEU A 157 33.60 -10.56 -14.97
N LEU A 158 32.64 -9.91 -15.59
CA LEU A 158 32.71 -9.59 -17.03
C LEU A 158 33.86 -8.65 -17.33
N HIS A 159 34.13 -7.68 -16.47
CA HIS A 159 35.26 -6.77 -16.65
C HIS A 159 36.61 -7.49 -16.54
N THR A 160 36.79 -8.39 -15.59
CA THR A 160 38.02 -9.17 -15.44
C THR A 160 38.26 -10.07 -16.63
N LYS A 161 37.21 -10.65 -17.20
CA LYS A 161 37.30 -11.50 -18.42
C LYS A 161 37.70 -10.69 -19.66
N VAL A 162 37.11 -9.50 -19.84
CA VAL A 162 37.38 -8.65 -21.02
C VAL A 162 38.79 -8.04 -20.94
N SER A 163 39.32 -7.75 -19.78
CA SER A 163 40.66 -7.18 -19.62
C SER A 163 41.80 -8.18 -19.82
N GLY A 164 41.49 -9.48 -19.99
CA GLY A 164 42.47 -10.55 -20.21
C GLY A 164 43.46 -10.75 -19.06
N LYS A 165 43.21 -10.12 -17.91
CA LYS A 165 44.08 -10.21 -16.73
C LYS A 165 43.66 -11.38 -15.85
N LYS A 166 44.62 -12.21 -15.46
CA LYS A 166 44.41 -13.23 -14.42
C LYS A 166 43.88 -12.55 -13.16
N ILE A 167 42.86 -13.14 -12.55
CA ILE A 167 42.29 -12.67 -11.30
C ILE A 167 43.41 -12.57 -10.26
N ARG A 168 43.79 -11.36 -9.91
CA ARG A 168 44.77 -11.12 -8.86
C ARG A 168 44.15 -11.40 -7.49
N PRO A 169 44.93 -11.73 -6.43
CA PRO A 169 44.37 -11.96 -5.08
C PRO A 169 43.46 -10.85 -4.59
N ALA A 170 43.78 -9.58 -4.94
CA ALA A 170 42.91 -8.43 -4.62
C ALA A 170 41.54 -8.52 -5.31
N ALA A 171 41.46 -9.05 -6.52
CA ALA A 171 40.20 -9.22 -7.22
C ALA A 171 39.36 -10.37 -6.61
N ALA A 172 40.02 -11.43 -6.12
CA ALA A 172 39.35 -12.48 -5.36
C ALA A 172 38.74 -11.95 -4.05
N GLY A 173 39.47 -11.06 -3.34
CA GLY A 173 38.94 -10.38 -2.15
C GLY A 173 37.71 -9.51 -2.44
N VAL A 174 37.74 -8.73 -3.52
CA VAL A 174 36.57 -7.93 -3.94
C VAL A 174 35.39 -8.83 -4.33
N THR A 175 35.65 -9.94 -5.02
CA THR A 175 34.59 -10.91 -5.36
C THR A 175 33.95 -11.50 -4.11
N ALA A 176 34.76 -11.90 -3.13
CA ALA A 176 34.28 -12.40 -1.86
C ALA A 176 33.47 -11.31 -1.09
N LEU A 177 33.96 -10.07 -1.07
CA LEU A 177 33.30 -8.95 -0.42
C LEU A 177 31.91 -8.67 -1.03
N LEU A 178 31.76 -8.78 -2.35
CA LEU A 178 30.47 -8.62 -3.02
C LEU A 178 29.56 -9.85 -2.88
N ALA A 179 30.14 -11.05 -2.80
CA ALA A 179 29.36 -12.28 -2.63
C ALA A 179 28.75 -12.40 -1.23
N VAL A 180 29.45 -11.92 -0.19
CA VAL A 180 28.96 -11.97 1.19
C VAL A 180 27.60 -11.29 1.37
N PRO A 181 27.40 -10.02 0.93
CA PRO A 181 26.09 -9.38 1.01
C PRO A 181 24.99 -10.12 0.24
N ILE A 182 25.32 -10.75 -0.91
CA ILE A 182 24.37 -11.55 -1.66
C ILE A 182 23.90 -12.76 -0.84
N VAL A 183 24.86 -13.52 -0.30
CA VAL A 183 24.55 -14.70 0.50
C VAL A 183 23.77 -14.31 1.74
N LEU A 184 24.20 -13.28 2.47
CA LEU A 184 23.48 -12.79 3.64
C LEU A 184 22.07 -12.32 3.28
N SER A 185 21.90 -11.57 2.19
CA SER A 185 20.57 -11.13 1.74
C SER A 185 19.67 -12.30 1.38
N LEU A 186 20.20 -13.35 0.76
CA LEU A 186 19.42 -14.54 0.44
C LEU A 186 19.08 -15.39 1.65
N CYS A 187 20.03 -15.53 2.59
CA CYS A 187 19.82 -16.28 3.83
C CYS A 187 18.84 -15.60 4.78
N PHE A 188 18.85 -14.27 4.81
CA PHE A 188 18.05 -13.46 5.73
C PHE A 188 16.97 -12.65 5.02
N LEU A 189 16.50 -13.13 3.85
CA LEU A 189 15.35 -12.51 3.20
C LEU A 189 14.16 -12.49 4.14
N TYR A 190 13.71 -11.28 4.44
CA TYR A 190 12.50 -11.10 5.22
C TYR A 190 11.27 -11.50 4.40
N LYS A 191 10.52 -12.44 4.94
CA LYS A 191 9.16 -12.73 4.49
C LYS A 191 8.22 -12.22 5.57
N ALA A 192 7.32 -11.31 5.22
CA ALA A 192 6.27 -10.93 6.14
C ALA A 192 5.52 -12.20 6.57
N GLN A 193 5.45 -12.44 7.87
CA GLN A 193 4.59 -13.49 8.41
C GLN A 193 3.15 -12.99 8.28
N PRO A 194 2.21 -13.82 7.82
CA PRO A 194 0.80 -13.46 7.95
C PRO A 194 0.49 -13.23 9.43
N ALA A 195 -0.27 -12.18 9.73
CA ALA A 195 -0.73 -11.95 11.09
C ALA A 195 -1.42 -13.22 11.59
N GLN A 196 -1.00 -13.72 12.74
CA GLN A 196 -1.69 -14.82 13.41
C GLN A 196 -2.67 -14.18 14.40
N TYR A 197 -3.91 -14.05 13.96
CA TYR A 197 -4.99 -13.65 14.84
C TYR A 197 -5.59 -14.89 15.48
N THR A 198 -5.60 -14.92 16.81
CA THR A 198 -6.36 -15.92 17.54
C THR A 198 -7.79 -15.38 17.69
N ALA A 199 -8.72 -15.90 16.89
CA ALA A 199 -10.11 -15.55 17.05
C ALA A 199 -10.54 -15.87 18.49
N PRO A 200 -11.23 -14.95 19.20
CA PRO A 200 -11.80 -15.27 20.48
C PRO A 200 -12.69 -16.51 20.35
N SER A 201 -12.61 -17.44 21.28
CA SER A 201 -13.53 -18.58 21.33
C SER A 201 -14.92 -18.05 21.64
N SER A 202 -15.80 -17.96 20.65
CA SER A 202 -17.21 -17.63 20.92
C SER A 202 -17.97 -18.90 21.20
N GLU A 203 -18.81 -18.88 22.20
CA GLU A 203 -19.85 -19.86 22.37
C GLU A 203 -20.93 -19.67 21.30
N THR A 204 -21.68 -20.68 20.99
CA THR A 204 -22.32 -21.00 19.71
C THR A 204 -23.43 -20.05 19.21
N ASP A 205 -23.87 -19.06 19.98
CA ASP A 205 -25.01 -18.19 19.61
C ASP A 205 -24.62 -16.73 19.30
N ASP A 206 -23.36 -16.33 19.48
CA ASP A 206 -22.91 -14.97 19.27
C ASP A 206 -22.70 -14.65 17.78
N VAL A 207 -22.99 -13.40 17.41
CA VAL A 207 -22.75 -12.87 16.06
C VAL A 207 -21.43 -12.11 16.06
N ARG A 208 -20.42 -12.68 15.41
CA ARG A 208 -19.14 -11.97 15.20
C ARG A 208 -19.26 -10.99 14.06
N THR A 209 -18.96 -9.75 14.34
CA THR A 209 -19.06 -8.67 13.35
C THR A 209 -17.73 -7.94 13.22
N VAL A 210 -17.38 -7.56 11.99
CA VAL A 210 -16.22 -6.73 11.68
C VAL A 210 -16.69 -5.51 10.90
N THR A 211 -16.20 -4.33 11.27
CA THR A 211 -16.21 -3.12 10.44
C THR A 211 -14.78 -2.81 9.99
N PHE A 212 -14.60 -2.36 8.75
CA PHE A 212 -13.28 -2.16 8.21
C PHE A 212 -13.27 -1.18 7.02
N ASN A 213 -12.74 0.02 7.21
CA ASN A 213 -12.42 0.90 6.09
C ASN A 213 -11.17 0.33 5.38
N VAL A 214 -11.33 -0.11 4.13
CA VAL A 214 -10.25 -0.80 3.39
C VAL A 214 -9.39 0.15 2.56
N ALA A 215 -9.74 1.44 2.47
CA ALA A 215 -9.00 2.46 1.73
C ALA A 215 -8.51 1.97 0.36
N SER A 216 -9.38 1.29 -0.40
CA SER A 216 -8.99 0.44 -1.55
C SER A 216 -8.37 1.19 -2.71
N VAL A 217 -8.67 2.50 -2.87
CA VAL A 217 -8.11 3.36 -3.93
C VAL A 217 -6.77 3.98 -3.54
N PHE A 218 -6.40 3.87 -2.28
CA PHE A 218 -5.18 4.42 -1.73
C PHE A 218 -4.05 3.40 -1.66
N GLY A 219 -2.87 3.87 -1.33
CA GLY A 219 -1.68 3.04 -1.20
C GLY A 219 -0.79 3.08 -2.45
N ASN A 220 0.40 2.55 -2.29
CA ASN A 220 1.42 2.56 -3.32
C ASN A 220 1.71 1.12 -3.76
N ARG A 221 1.49 0.81 -5.04
CA ARG A 221 1.71 -0.52 -5.62
C ARG A 221 3.15 -1.03 -5.55
N PHE A 222 4.10 -0.21 -5.13
CA PHE A 222 5.51 -0.59 -5.02
C PHE A 222 5.96 -0.90 -3.59
N ASP A 223 5.06 -0.83 -2.62
CA ASP A 223 5.34 -1.14 -1.22
C ASP A 223 4.23 -1.98 -0.57
N ASP A 224 4.26 -2.12 0.74
CA ASP A 224 3.30 -2.92 1.50
C ASP A 224 1.90 -2.30 1.58
N THR A 225 1.73 -1.04 1.15
CA THR A 225 0.43 -0.38 1.07
C THR A 225 -0.28 -0.64 -0.27
N ASP A 226 0.32 -1.45 -1.17
CA ASP A 226 -0.31 -1.84 -2.43
C ASP A 226 -1.71 -2.40 -2.23
N SER A 227 -2.67 -1.80 -2.90
CA SER A 227 -4.09 -2.08 -2.76
C SER A 227 -4.42 -3.58 -2.91
N MET A 228 -3.89 -4.25 -3.93
CA MET A 228 -4.19 -5.68 -4.15
C MET A 228 -3.47 -6.59 -3.16
N THR A 229 -2.29 -6.21 -2.68
CA THR A 229 -1.58 -6.90 -1.59
C THR A 229 -2.38 -6.81 -0.30
N ARG A 230 -2.94 -5.65 0.03
CA ARG A 230 -3.82 -5.44 1.18
C ARG A 230 -5.11 -6.23 1.04
N CYS A 231 -5.71 -6.26 -0.16
CA CYS A 231 -6.88 -7.10 -0.44
C CYS A 231 -6.63 -8.57 -0.11
N ALA A 232 -5.48 -9.12 -0.52
CA ALA A 232 -5.13 -10.51 -0.22
C ALA A 232 -4.91 -10.74 1.28
N ARG A 233 -4.33 -9.78 1.99
CA ARG A 233 -4.17 -9.84 3.46
C ARG A 233 -5.51 -9.78 4.17
N PHE A 234 -6.37 -8.86 3.76
CA PHE A 234 -7.74 -8.75 4.28
C PHE A 234 -8.48 -10.08 4.12
N ALA A 235 -8.45 -10.69 2.93
CA ALA A 235 -9.07 -11.98 2.68
C ALA A 235 -8.50 -13.08 3.58
N ALA A 236 -7.17 -13.15 3.73
CA ALA A 236 -6.52 -14.11 4.61
C ALA A 236 -6.94 -13.92 6.07
N TYR A 237 -7.04 -12.68 6.51
CA TYR A 237 -7.46 -12.31 7.85
C TYR A 237 -8.91 -12.69 8.12
N MET A 238 -9.83 -12.36 7.22
CA MET A 238 -11.24 -12.73 7.34
C MET A 238 -11.46 -14.24 7.31
N ASN A 239 -10.71 -14.99 6.49
CA ASN A 239 -10.74 -16.46 6.48
C ASN A 239 -10.22 -17.07 7.78
N GLN A 240 -9.34 -16.38 8.50
CA GLN A 240 -8.80 -16.81 9.78
C GLN A 240 -9.75 -16.47 10.93
N CYS A 241 -10.26 -15.25 10.98
CA CYS A 241 -11.19 -14.76 12.00
C CYS A 241 -12.59 -15.38 11.87
N LYS A 242 -13.01 -15.68 10.65
CA LYS A 242 -14.34 -16.21 10.31
C LYS A 242 -15.48 -15.43 10.96
N PRO A 243 -15.58 -14.11 10.78
CA PRO A 243 -16.70 -13.36 11.30
C PRO A 243 -17.99 -13.79 10.61
N ASP A 244 -19.12 -13.59 11.27
CA ASP A 244 -20.44 -13.85 10.66
C ASP A 244 -20.83 -12.74 9.68
N LEU A 245 -20.46 -11.50 10.03
CA LEU A 245 -20.80 -10.28 9.27
C LEU A 245 -19.54 -9.44 9.07
N ILE A 246 -19.40 -8.88 7.87
CA ILE A 246 -18.31 -7.94 7.56
C ILE A 246 -18.91 -6.73 6.84
N GLY A 247 -18.79 -5.55 7.45
CA GLY A 247 -19.05 -4.26 6.81
C GLY A 247 -17.74 -3.62 6.39
N THR A 248 -17.65 -3.17 5.14
CA THR A 248 -16.43 -2.52 4.64
C THR A 248 -16.76 -1.16 4.04
N GLN A 249 -15.85 -0.20 4.18
CA GLN A 249 -15.96 1.13 3.62
C GLN A 249 -14.81 1.37 2.64
N GLU A 250 -14.96 2.35 1.74
CA GLU A 250 -14.00 2.70 0.69
C GLU A 250 -13.58 1.55 -0.23
N MET A 251 -14.43 0.57 -0.40
CA MET A 251 -14.13 -0.55 -1.27
C MET A 251 -14.41 -0.20 -2.73
N ASN A 252 -13.48 -0.49 -3.63
CA ASN A 252 -13.70 -0.39 -5.07
C ASN A 252 -14.16 -1.73 -5.67
N ILE A 253 -14.57 -1.69 -6.92
CA ILE A 253 -15.10 -2.88 -7.62
C ILE A 253 -14.07 -4.01 -7.76
N TYR A 254 -12.76 -3.71 -7.79
CA TYR A 254 -11.71 -4.73 -7.89
C TYR A 254 -11.59 -5.54 -6.61
N TRP A 255 -11.57 -4.87 -5.45
CA TRP A 255 -11.60 -5.53 -4.16
C TRP A 255 -12.88 -6.36 -4.00
N TYR A 256 -14.04 -5.76 -4.32
CA TYR A 256 -15.32 -6.45 -4.22
C TYR A 256 -15.33 -7.77 -5.00
N LYS A 257 -14.89 -7.75 -6.26
CA LYS A 257 -14.80 -8.96 -7.10
C LYS A 257 -13.75 -9.95 -6.61
N ALA A 258 -12.59 -9.47 -6.15
CA ALA A 258 -11.54 -10.34 -5.60
C ALA A 258 -12.04 -11.05 -4.34
N LEU A 259 -12.71 -10.34 -3.43
CA LEU A 259 -13.21 -10.90 -2.18
C LEU A 259 -14.35 -11.90 -2.40
N GLN A 260 -15.21 -11.70 -3.38
CA GLN A 260 -16.21 -12.72 -3.76
C GLN A 260 -15.57 -14.06 -4.15
N THR A 261 -14.33 -14.05 -4.65
CA THR A 261 -13.60 -15.27 -5.01
C THR A 261 -12.79 -15.82 -3.84
N THR A 262 -12.17 -14.93 -3.04
CA THR A 262 -11.23 -15.31 -1.98
C THR A 262 -11.89 -15.55 -0.62
N LEU A 263 -13.17 -15.16 -0.47
CA LEU A 263 -14.01 -15.44 0.69
C LEU A 263 -15.17 -16.40 0.31
N PRO A 264 -14.89 -17.67 0.03
CA PRO A 264 -15.86 -18.59 -0.56
C PRO A 264 -17.03 -18.91 0.37
N ASP A 265 -16.89 -18.72 1.68
CA ASP A 265 -17.94 -18.98 2.68
C ASP A 265 -18.91 -17.78 2.85
N TYR A 266 -18.67 -16.70 2.13
CA TYR A 266 -19.48 -15.47 2.22
C TYR A 266 -20.24 -15.21 0.94
N ASP A 267 -21.46 -14.69 1.11
CA ASP A 267 -22.17 -13.92 0.07
C ASP A 267 -21.98 -12.43 0.37
N ALA A 268 -22.18 -11.60 -0.65
CA ALA A 268 -21.97 -10.16 -0.53
C ALA A 268 -23.03 -9.37 -1.31
N TYR A 269 -23.20 -8.11 -0.88
CA TYR A 269 -23.99 -7.12 -1.61
C TYR A 269 -23.40 -5.71 -1.40
N GLY A 270 -23.39 -4.93 -2.46
CA GLY A 270 -23.03 -3.52 -2.46
C GLY A 270 -23.15 -2.94 -3.86
N VAL A 271 -23.34 -1.62 -3.94
CA VAL A 271 -23.34 -0.85 -5.18
C VAL A 271 -22.38 0.31 -5.08
N GLN A 272 -21.89 0.78 -6.21
CA GLN A 272 -21.03 1.95 -6.30
C GLN A 272 -21.82 3.21 -5.95
N ARG A 273 -21.27 4.04 -5.05
CA ARG A 273 -21.97 5.23 -4.52
C ARG A 273 -22.31 6.27 -5.58
N GLY A 274 -21.54 6.36 -6.67
CA GLY A 274 -21.82 7.22 -7.81
C GLY A 274 -22.97 6.74 -8.69
N GLY A 275 -23.50 5.53 -8.48
CA GLY A 275 -24.59 4.95 -9.25
C GLY A 275 -24.19 4.44 -10.64
N ASP A 276 -22.98 4.69 -11.11
CA ASP A 276 -22.45 4.20 -12.38
C ASP A 276 -21.54 2.98 -12.16
N ALA A 277 -22.04 1.82 -12.56
CA ALA A 277 -21.32 0.57 -12.44
C ALA A 277 -20.04 0.49 -13.32
N THR A 278 -19.84 1.44 -14.22
CA THR A 278 -18.65 1.54 -15.06
C THR A 278 -17.56 2.43 -14.44
N ASP A 279 -17.89 3.21 -13.42
CA ASP A 279 -16.91 3.99 -12.66
C ASP A 279 -16.19 3.09 -11.65
N TRP A 280 -15.10 2.52 -12.11
CA TRP A 280 -14.26 1.61 -11.30
C TRP A 280 -13.52 2.27 -10.14
N ASN A 281 -13.45 3.60 -10.10
CA ASN A 281 -12.93 4.37 -8.96
C ASN A 281 -14.02 4.70 -7.92
N SER A 282 -15.29 4.52 -8.26
CA SER A 282 -16.38 4.78 -7.33
C SER A 282 -16.35 3.78 -6.18
N GLU A 283 -16.36 4.30 -4.97
CA GLU A 283 -16.36 3.51 -3.76
C GLU A 283 -17.71 2.87 -3.47
N MET A 284 -17.68 1.83 -2.67
CA MET A 284 -18.81 1.03 -2.22
C MET A 284 -18.71 0.84 -0.70
N ASN A 285 -19.85 0.61 -0.05
CA ASN A 285 -19.93 0.14 1.33
C ASN A 285 -20.58 -1.26 1.38
N PRO A 286 -19.90 -2.31 0.89
CA PRO A 286 -20.49 -3.64 0.84
C PRO A 286 -20.74 -4.24 2.22
N VAL A 287 -21.73 -5.12 2.26
CA VAL A 287 -22.00 -6.05 3.36
C VAL A 287 -21.68 -7.47 2.91
N PHE A 288 -20.95 -8.21 3.73
CA PHE A 288 -20.69 -9.63 3.54
C PHE A 288 -21.28 -10.41 4.70
N TRP A 289 -21.83 -11.57 4.45
CA TRP A 289 -22.40 -12.44 5.48
C TRP A 289 -22.03 -13.90 5.24
N ASN A 290 -21.84 -14.64 6.31
CA ASN A 290 -21.61 -16.09 6.25
C ASN A 290 -22.85 -16.79 5.67
N LYS A 291 -22.75 -17.26 4.42
CA LYS A 291 -23.87 -17.92 3.71
C LYS A 291 -24.23 -19.30 4.24
N THR A 292 -23.34 -19.91 5.04
CA THR A 292 -23.65 -21.19 5.68
C THR A 292 -24.54 -21.01 6.90
N LYS A 293 -24.42 -19.86 7.60
CA LYS A 293 -25.24 -19.49 8.76
C LYS A 293 -26.52 -18.79 8.37
N TYR A 294 -26.49 -17.93 7.34
CA TYR A 294 -27.60 -17.06 6.98
C TYR A 294 -28.12 -17.26 5.56
N THR A 295 -29.42 -16.96 5.40
CA THR A 295 -30.08 -16.77 4.10
C THR A 295 -30.47 -15.31 3.97
N ALA A 296 -30.11 -14.64 2.87
CA ALA A 296 -30.56 -13.29 2.58
C ALA A 296 -32.03 -13.28 2.12
N LEU A 297 -32.85 -12.50 2.78
CA LEU A 297 -34.28 -12.28 2.44
C LEU A 297 -34.46 -11.06 1.56
N GLU A 298 -33.70 -9.99 1.85
CA GLU A 298 -33.70 -8.74 1.10
C GLU A 298 -32.32 -8.10 1.18
N LYS A 299 -31.94 -7.36 0.17
CA LYS A 299 -30.72 -6.56 0.15
C LYS A 299 -30.92 -5.35 -0.75
N ASN A 300 -30.45 -4.19 -0.29
CA ASN A 300 -30.50 -2.95 -1.06
C ASN A 300 -29.45 -1.95 -0.57
N THR A 301 -29.30 -0.86 -1.28
CA THR A 301 -28.52 0.32 -0.90
C THR A 301 -29.39 1.55 -1.06
N PHE A 302 -29.27 2.48 -0.13
CA PHE A 302 -29.90 3.80 -0.21
C PHE A 302 -28.87 4.89 -0.02
N TRP A 303 -29.13 6.05 -0.65
CA TRP A 303 -28.28 7.23 -0.56
C TRP A 303 -28.67 8.06 0.66
N LEU A 304 -27.67 8.62 1.33
CA LEU A 304 -27.85 9.50 2.48
C LEU A 304 -28.12 10.93 2.00
N SER A 305 -29.27 11.09 1.38
CA SER A 305 -29.73 12.33 0.74
C SER A 305 -31.25 12.42 0.76
N GLU A 306 -31.81 13.51 0.31
CA GLU A 306 -33.26 13.74 0.21
C GLU A 306 -33.94 12.80 -0.82
N THR A 307 -33.14 12.11 -1.61
CA THR A 307 -33.63 11.14 -2.59
C THR A 307 -32.96 9.78 -2.42
N PRO A 308 -33.27 9.04 -1.33
CA PRO A 308 -32.50 7.83 -0.94
C PRO A 308 -32.52 6.69 -1.98
N ASN A 309 -33.51 6.68 -2.87
CA ASN A 309 -33.64 5.64 -3.90
C ASN A 309 -32.87 5.95 -5.19
N LYS A 310 -32.13 7.02 -5.24
CA LYS A 310 -31.39 7.49 -6.41
C LYS A 310 -30.02 8.02 -6.01
N ALA A 311 -28.99 7.74 -6.82
CA ALA A 311 -27.67 8.31 -6.63
C ALA A 311 -27.75 9.83 -6.58
N SER A 312 -27.49 10.40 -5.40
CA SER A 312 -27.57 11.83 -5.13
C SER A 312 -26.70 12.20 -3.93
N CYS A 313 -26.30 13.44 -3.91
CA CYS A 313 -25.55 14.06 -2.81
C CYS A 313 -26.53 14.87 -1.95
N TYR A 314 -26.36 14.84 -0.63
CA TYR A 314 -27.13 15.73 0.25
C TYR A 314 -26.73 17.18 0.00
N THR A 315 -27.72 18.06 -0.07
CA THR A 315 -27.52 19.50 -0.24
C THR A 315 -28.20 20.24 0.91
N TYR A 316 -27.58 21.33 1.34
CA TYR A 316 -28.09 22.14 2.45
C TYR A 316 -27.84 23.62 2.21
N THR A 317 -28.43 24.46 3.04
CA THR A 317 -28.12 25.87 3.13
C THR A 317 -27.49 26.14 4.48
N ASP A 318 -26.30 26.72 4.50
CA ASP A 318 -25.60 27.03 5.74
C ASP A 318 -26.26 28.17 6.52
N GLU A 319 -25.75 28.44 7.71
CA GLU A 319 -26.25 29.52 8.60
C GLU A 319 -26.14 30.93 7.98
N ASN A 320 -25.29 31.11 6.97
CA ASN A 320 -25.10 32.36 6.23
C ASN A 320 -25.95 32.43 4.98
N GLY A 321 -26.83 31.45 4.73
CA GLY A 321 -27.68 31.36 3.56
C GLY A 321 -26.97 30.90 2.30
N GLN A 322 -25.76 30.33 2.40
CA GLN A 322 -25.00 29.84 1.27
C GLN A 322 -25.33 28.36 1.00
N PRO A 323 -25.42 27.95 -0.29
CA PRO A 323 -25.62 26.55 -0.62
C PRO A 323 -24.38 25.73 -0.30
N GLY A 324 -24.56 24.61 0.39
CA GLY A 324 -23.57 23.61 0.68
C GLY A 324 -24.02 22.22 0.23
N GLN A 325 -23.11 21.28 0.17
CA GLN A 325 -23.39 19.88 -0.10
C GLN A 325 -22.42 18.97 0.60
N ALA A 326 -22.78 17.69 0.77
CA ALA A 326 -21.88 16.65 1.23
C ALA A 326 -20.63 16.57 0.35
N GLY A 327 -19.51 16.16 0.94
CA GLY A 327 -18.23 16.05 0.22
C GLY A 327 -18.28 15.05 -0.94
N CYS A 328 -19.12 14.04 -0.84
CA CYS A 328 -19.36 13.05 -1.89
C CYS A 328 -20.74 12.38 -1.72
N TYR A 329 -21.10 11.50 -2.66
CA TYR A 329 -22.24 10.61 -2.46
C TYR A 329 -21.97 9.67 -1.29
N ARG A 330 -22.88 9.64 -0.31
CA ARG A 330 -22.83 8.74 0.84
C ARG A 330 -23.97 7.75 0.75
N ILE A 331 -23.69 6.51 1.13
CA ILE A 331 -24.63 5.41 1.01
C ILE A 331 -24.63 4.54 2.28
N CYS A 332 -25.75 3.87 2.50
CA CYS A 332 -25.85 2.76 3.42
C CYS A 332 -26.33 1.53 2.65
N SER A 333 -25.55 0.45 2.68
CA SER A 333 -25.94 -0.85 2.15
C SER A 333 -26.49 -1.73 3.26
N TYR A 334 -27.49 -2.54 2.96
CA TYR A 334 -28.04 -3.45 3.95
C TYR A 334 -28.41 -4.81 3.36
N VAL A 335 -28.50 -5.79 4.25
CA VAL A 335 -29.06 -7.10 3.99
C VAL A 335 -29.95 -7.51 5.16
N VAL A 336 -31.11 -8.06 4.85
CA VAL A 336 -31.99 -8.72 5.82
C VAL A 336 -31.68 -10.22 5.77
N LEU A 337 -31.20 -10.74 6.88
CA LEU A 337 -30.75 -12.12 7.02
C LEU A 337 -31.77 -12.93 7.85
N GLN A 338 -31.87 -14.21 7.51
CA GLN A 338 -32.53 -15.21 8.35
C GLN A 338 -31.51 -16.27 8.73
N ASP A 339 -31.34 -16.48 10.03
CA ASP A 339 -30.53 -17.55 10.57
C ASP A 339 -31.14 -18.91 10.19
N ARG A 340 -30.33 -19.78 9.59
CA ARG A 340 -30.78 -21.07 9.05
C ARG A 340 -31.16 -22.05 10.14
N THR A 341 -30.60 -21.91 11.33
CA THR A 341 -30.81 -22.82 12.45
C THR A 341 -31.98 -22.37 13.31
N THR A 342 -32.01 -21.06 13.68
CA THR A 342 -33.00 -20.53 14.61
C THR A 342 -34.22 -19.89 13.94
N GLY A 343 -34.11 -19.56 12.65
CA GLY A 343 -35.13 -18.82 11.92
C GLY A 343 -35.23 -17.34 12.32
N LYS A 344 -34.42 -16.87 13.27
CA LYS A 344 -34.39 -15.48 13.70
C LYS A 344 -33.91 -14.56 12.56
N ARG A 345 -34.43 -13.34 12.55
CA ARG A 345 -34.08 -12.32 11.56
C ARG A 345 -33.04 -11.35 12.12
N LEU A 346 -32.16 -10.90 11.23
CA LEU A 346 -31.10 -9.94 11.51
C LEU A 346 -31.05 -8.91 10.39
N LEU A 347 -31.13 -7.64 10.74
CA LEU A 347 -30.92 -6.50 9.85
C LEU A 347 -29.46 -6.09 9.96
N PHE A 348 -28.70 -6.28 8.88
CA PHE A 348 -27.28 -5.87 8.84
C PHE A 348 -27.13 -4.71 7.89
N LEU A 349 -26.67 -3.56 8.41
CA LEU A 349 -26.45 -2.31 7.70
C LEU A 349 -24.98 -1.93 7.77
N ASN A 350 -24.47 -1.26 6.73
CA ASN A 350 -23.11 -0.76 6.68
C ASN A 350 -23.04 0.58 5.95
N THR A 351 -22.37 1.57 6.55
CA THR A 351 -22.34 2.94 6.07
C THR A 351 -20.96 3.56 6.12
N HIS A 352 -20.79 4.73 5.51
CA HIS A 352 -19.64 5.62 5.63
C HIS A 352 -20.19 7.05 5.56
N LEU A 353 -20.20 7.75 6.71
CA LEU A 353 -20.76 9.09 6.79
C LEU A 353 -19.85 10.14 6.16
N ASP A 354 -20.34 11.36 6.03
CA ASP A 354 -19.58 12.43 5.38
C ASP A 354 -18.48 12.98 6.30
N ASN A 355 -17.28 13.13 5.76
CA ASN A 355 -16.10 13.63 6.49
C ASN A 355 -15.86 15.13 6.25
N THR A 356 -16.72 15.80 5.48
CA THR A 356 -16.54 17.20 5.09
C THR A 356 -17.59 18.10 5.71
N SER A 357 -18.81 17.59 5.88
CA SER A 357 -19.97 18.34 6.36
C SER A 357 -20.66 17.62 7.49
N GLN A 358 -20.58 18.21 8.69
CA GLN A 358 -21.32 17.76 9.87
C GLN A 358 -22.82 17.64 9.60
N GLN A 359 -23.40 18.63 8.90
CA GLN A 359 -24.81 18.62 8.55
C GLN A 359 -25.17 17.43 7.64
N ALA A 360 -24.27 17.02 6.74
CA ALA A 360 -24.48 15.87 5.90
C ALA A 360 -24.36 14.55 6.69
N ALA A 361 -23.42 14.47 7.66
CA ALA A 361 -23.31 13.32 8.55
C ALA A 361 -24.56 13.17 9.42
N ASP A 362 -25.04 14.25 10.04
CA ASP A 362 -26.25 14.28 10.88
C ASP A 362 -27.50 13.87 10.09
N PHE A 363 -27.68 14.41 8.89
CA PHE A 363 -28.78 14.02 8.01
C PHE A 363 -28.67 12.56 7.56
N GLY A 364 -27.45 12.10 7.27
CA GLY A 364 -27.19 10.71 6.95
C GLY A 364 -27.63 9.75 8.05
N ALA A 365 -27.34 10.10 9.31
CA ALA A 365 -27.81 9.33 10.47
C ALA A 365 -29.35 9.29 10.58
N GLU A 366 -30.04 10.42 10.30
CA GLU A 366 -31.52 10.44 10.25
C GLU A 366 -32.06 9.48 9.19
N VAL A 367 -31.54 9.54 7.97
CA VAL A 367 -31.97 8.66 6.85
C VAL A 367 -31.75 7.19 7.22
N ILE A 368 -30.63 6.84 7.88
CA ILE A 368 -30.37 5.48 8.36
C ILE A 368 -31.42 5.04 9.37
N ILE A 369 -31.77 5.88 10.34
CA ILE A 369 -32.76 5.59 11.37
C ILE A 369 -34.15 5.40 10.77
N GLU A 370 -34.52 6.23 9.80
CA GLU A 370 -35.81 6.11 9.08
C GLU A 370 -35.91 4.77 8.34
N HIS A 371 -34.86 4.40 7.58
CA HIS A 371 -34.82 3.12 6.87
C HIS A 371 -34.80 1.94 7.83
N LEU A 372 -34.05 2.00 8.91
CA LEU A 372 -34.03 0.98 9.95
C LEU A 372 -35.43 0.79 10.55
N THR A 373 -36.13 1.88 10.83
CA THR A 373 -37.51 1.85 11.36
C THR A 373 -38.47 1.18 10.39
N ALA A 374 -38.36 1.49 9.08
CA ALA A 374 -39.17 0.86 8.03
C ALA A 374 -38.85 -0.64 7.90
N LEU A 375 -37.60 -1.03 7.97
CA LEU A 375 -37.17 -2.44 7.94
C LEU A 375 -37.70 -3.22 9.16
N GLN A 376 -37.63 -2.64 10.36
CA GLN A 376 -38.20 -3.24 11.56
C GLN A 376 -39.72 -3.36 11.51
N ALA A 377 -40.40 -2.39 10.89
CA ALA A 377 -41.86 -2.50 10.65
C ALA A 377 -42.21 -3.65 9.68
N LYS A 378 -41.37 -3.89 8.68
CA LYS A 378 -41.55 -4.93 7.69
C LYS A 378 -41.17 -6.34 8.17
N TYR A 379 -40.09 -6.47 8.89
CA TYR A 379 -39.50 -7.76 9.26
C TYR A 379 -39.66 -8.16 10.73
N GLY A 380 -40.27 -7.30 11.53
CA GLY A 380 -40.51 -7.50 12.96
C GLY A 380 -39.63 -6.64 13.84
N LYS A 381 -40.19 -6.07 14.89
CA LYS A 381 -39.45 -5.25 15.87
C LYS A 381 -38.44 -6.06 16.68
N GLU A 382 -38.64 -7.38 16.75
CA GLU A 382 -37.78 -8.36 17.40
C GLU A 382 -36.59 -8.79 16.51
N ALA A 383 -36.53 -8.39 15.25
CA ALA A 383 -35.37 -8.64 14.40
C ALA A 383 -34.14 -7.97 15.02
N GLY A 384 -33.07 -8.74 15.18
CA GLY A 384 -31.79 -8.20 15.59
C GLY A 384 -31.29 -7.14 14.60
N VAL A 385 -30.53 -6.18 15.09
CA VAL A 385 -29.94 -5.14 14.27
C VAL A 385 -28.44 -5.11 14.53
N VAL A 386 -27.66 -5.03 13.46
CA VAL A 386 -26.24 -4.68 13.48
C VAL A 386 -26.02 -3.59 12.43
N LEU A 387 -25.41 -2.48 12.86
CA LEU A 387 -24.97 -1.39 11.99
C LEU A 387 -23.47 -1.21 12.18
N THR A 388 -22.74 -1.28 11.08
CA THR A 388 -21.30 -1.03 11.02
C THR A 388 -21.02 0.22 10.19
N GLY A 389 -19.90 0.88 10.43
CA GLY A 389 -19.50 1.99 9.57
C GLY A 389 -18.29 2.75 10.07
N ASP A 390 -17.68 3.44 9.12
CA ASP A 390 -16.84 4.60 9.36
C ASP A 390 -17.76 5.82 9.44
N PHE A 391 -17.87 6.39 10.62
CA PHE A 391 -18.76 7.52 10.84
C PHE A 391 -18.10 8.84 10.54
N ASN A 392 -16.76 8.88 10.43
CA ASN A 392 -15.98 10.12 10.37
C ASN A 392 -16.29 11.10 11.51
N GLU A 393 -16.93 10.61 12.56
CA GLU A 393 -17.48 11.31 13.70
C GLU A 393 -17.06 10.60 14.96
N THR A 394 -16.92 11.35 16.05
CA THR A 394 -16.61 10.82 17.37
C THR A 394 -17.89 10.58 18.20
N GLN A 395 -17.74 10.03 19.38
CA GLN A 395 -18.87 9.83 20.31
C GLN A 395 -19.50 11.16 20.80
N GLU A 396 -18.82 12.29 20.59
CA GLU A 396 -19.30 13.61 20.98
C GLU A 396 -20.18 14.27 19.92
N ASP A 397 -20.24 13.71 18.71
CA ASP A 397 -20.92 14.30 17.57
C ASP A 397 -22.39 13.86 17.46
N GLU A 398 -23.20 14.68 16.81
CA GLU A 398 -24.66 14.51 16.77
C GLU A 398 -25.07 13.26 15.98
N ALA A 399 -24.41 12.96 14.85
CA ALA A 399 -24.69 11.77 14.05
C ALA A 399 -24.53 10.49 14.89
N TYR A 400 -23.43 10.39 15.65
CA TYR A 400 -23.22 9.29 16.59
C TYR A 400 -24.33 9.21 17.66
N ARG A 401 -24.64 10.34 18.32
CA ARG A 401 -25.65 10.38 19.40
C ARG A 401 -27.02 9.94 18.93
N ARG A 402 -27.41 10.28 17.70
CA ARG A 402 -28.68 9.86 17.09
C ARG A 402 -28.76 8.34 16.93
N ILE A 403 -27.71 7.72 16.45
CA ILE A 403 -27.63 6.26 16.32
C ILE A 403 -27.59 5.60 17.72
N ALA A 404 -26.74 6.09 18.63
CA ALA A 404 -26.58 5.57 19.98
C ALA A 404 -27.87 5.69 20.83
N ALA A 405 -28.77 6.63 20.51
CA ALA A 405 -30.10 6.70 21.13
C ALA A 405 -31.03 5.53 20.76
N ARG A 406 -30.70 4.77 19.71
CA ARG A 406 -31.52 3.67 19.19
C ARG A 406 -30.85 2.30 19.28
N LEU A 407 -29.53 2.26 19.21
CA LEU A 407 -28.70 1.05 19.19
C LEU A 407 -27.60 1.18 20.22
N GLN A 408 -27.18 0.07 20.79
CA GLN A 408 -26.05 0.03 21.70
C GLN A 408 -24.74 0.04 20.90
N ASP A 409 -23.83 0.94 21.23
CA ASP A 409 -22.45 0.89 20.78
C ASP A 409 -21.75 -0.31 21.42
N CYS A 410 -21.07 -1.11 20.60
CA CYS A 410 -20.28 -2.26 21.05
C CYS A 410 -18.86 -1.86 21.47
N THR A 411 -18.45 -0.62 21.25
CA THR A 411 -17.13 -0.11 21.66
C THR A 411 -17.00 -0.17 23.17
N ASP A 412 -15.88 -0.63 23.69
CA ASP A 412 -15.61 -0.62 25.12
C ASP A 412 -15.38 0.83 25.59
N PRO A 413 -16.29 1.43 26.36
CA PRO A 413 -16.15 2.82 26.79
C PRO A 413 -14.93 3.07 27.69
N GLY A 414 -14.31 2.00 28.21
CA GLY A 414 -13.06 2.07 28.98
C GLY A 414 -11.79 2.08 28.14
N LYS A 415 -11.89 1.76 26.85
CA LYS A 415 -10.77 1.70 25.93
C LYS A 415 -10.94 2.74 24.82
N LYS A 416 -10.43 3.94 25.04
CA LYS A 416 -10.27 4.94 23.97
C LYS A 416 -9.15 4.47 23.05
N THR A 417 -9.49 3.66 22.06
CA THR A 417 -8.54 3.17 21.05
C THR A 417 -8.92 3.80 19.72
N THR A 418 -8.02 4.59 19.15
CA THR A 418 -8.21 5.13 17.80
C THR A 418 -8.40 4.02 16.79
N THR A 419 -9.29 4.20 15.83
CA THR A 419 -9.51 3.30 14.71
C THR A 419 -8.86 3.80 13.43
N TYR A 420 -8.42 5.07 13.39
CA TYR A 420 -7.71 5.69 12.29
C TYR A 420 -6.23 5.93 12.64
N GLN A 421 -5.30 5.41 11.86
CA GLN A 421 -3.86 5.39 12.18
C GLN A 421 -2.95 5.89 11.06
N GLU A 422 -3.46 6.48 10.00
CA GLU A 422 -2.65 6.96 8.85
C GLU A 422 -1.55 5.96 8.43
N TRP A 423 -1.90 4.74 8.10
CA TRP A 423 -0.97 3.67 7.76
C TRP A 423 -0.05 3.26 8.93
N GLY A 424 -0.49 3.47 10.16
CA GLY A 424 0.28 3.17 11.37
C GLY A 424 1.48 4.09 11.58
N TYR A 425 1.52 5.24 10.90
CA TYR A 425 2.61 6.22 11.08
C TYR A 425 2.43 7.11 12.28
N CYS A 426 1.22 7.36 12.69
CA CYS A 426 0.94 8.14 13.88
C CYS A 426 -0.08 7.42 14.75
N ASP A 427 0.23 7.36 16.04
CA ASP A 427 -0.79 7.22 17.07
C ASP A 427 -1.40 8.60 17.21
N THR A 428 -2.54 8.84 16.56
CA THR A 428 -3.19 10.14 16.57
C THR A 428 -3.70 10.49 17.96
N GLY A 429 -3.81 9.49 18.89
CA GLY A 429 -4.48 9.66 20.16
C GLY A 429 -5.95 10.09 20.00
N SER A 430 -6.47 10.01 18.75
CA SER A 430 -7.84 10.40 18.44
C SER A 430 -8.84 9.37 18.96
N GLU A 431 -10.06 9.81 19.13
CA GLU A 431 -11.18 8.92 19.48
C GLU A 431 -11.52 8.02 18.29
N PRO A 432 -12.19 6.87 18.51
CA PRO A 432 -12.64 6.02 17.42
C PRO A 432 -13.65 6.76 16.54
N ILE A 433 -13.59 6.48 15.24
CA ILE A 433 -14.54 6.96 14.23
C ILE A 433 -15.25 5.81 13.51
N ASP A 434 -14.79 4.58 13.71
CA ASP A 434 -15.44 3.36 13.22
C ASP A 434 -16.20 2.68 14.37
N PHE A 435 -17.47 2.34 14.11
CA PHE A 435 -18.36 1.81 15.12
C PHE A 435 -19.09 0.57 14.67
N ILE A 436 -19.43 -0.26 15.66
CA ILE A 436 -20.37 -1.36 15.55
C ILE A 436 -21.49 -1.10 16.53
N PHE A 437 -22.71 -0.91 16.03
CA PHE A 437 -23.91 -0.75 16.83
C PHE A 437 -24.80 -1.99 16.73
N THR A 438 -25.49 -2.33 17.84
CA THR A 438 -26.41 -3.46 17.89
C THR A 438 -27.69 -3.14 18.66
N SER A 439 -28.78 -3.83 18.35
CA SER A 439 -29.98 -3.87 19.21
C SER A 439 -29.87 -4.86 20.39
N GLY A 440 -28.81 -5.66 20.40
CA GLY A 440 -28.46 -6.60 21.49
C GLY A 440 -27.41 -6.03 22.43
N THR A 441 -26.66 -6.91 23.06
CA THR A 441 -25.47 -6.56 23.86
C THR A 441 -24.20 -6.86 23.08
N GLY A 442 -23.29 -5.88 23.00
CA GLY A 442 -21.94 -6.08 22.49
C GLY A 442 -21.00 -6.58 23.57
N SER A 443 -20.11 -7.47 23.23
CA SER A 443 -19.01 -7.95 24.08
C SER A 443 -17.75 -8.13 23.27
N ASP A 444 -16.61 -8.22 23.94
CA ASP A 444 -15.31 -8.60 23.34
C ASP A 444 -14.88 -7.71 22.17
N TYR A 445 -15.14 -6.41 22.26
CA TYR A 445 -14.70 -5.44 21.28
C TYR A 445 -13.17 -5.35 21.23
N THR A 446 -12.62 -5.43 20.03
CA THR A 446 -11.17 -5.35 19.77
C THR A 446 -10.90 -4.54 18.53
N VAL A 447 -10.00 -3.57 18.61
CA VAL A 447 -9.43 -2.91 17.43
C VAL A 447 -8.29 -3.76 16.89
N LEU A 448 -8.38 -4.10 15.60
CA LEU A 448 -7.41 -4.94 14.91
C LEU A 448 -6.27 -4.07 14.39
N ASN A 449 -5.27 -3.80 15.21
CA ASN A 449 -4.12 -2.97 14.91
C ASN A 449 -2.79 -3.75 14.85
N ASP A 450 -2.84 -5.08 14.71
CA ASP A 450 -1.63 -5.90 14.54
C ASP A 450 -1.07 -5.78 13.12
N LEU A 451 -0.01 -5.01 12.99
CA LEU A 451 0.70 -4.77 11.73
C LEU A 451 1.78 -5.81 11.43
N SER A 452 1.93 -6.87 12.24
CA SER A 452 2.98 -7.89 12.06
C SER A 452 2.88 -8.61 10.71
N GLY A 453 1.68 -8.70 10.15
CA GLY A 453 1.39 -9.23 8.82
C GLY A 453 1.46 -8.20 7.67
N GLY A 454 1.77 -6.94 7.98
CA GLY A 454 1.70 -5.80 7.06
C GLY A 454 0.32 -5.12 7.05
N TYR A 455 0.22 -3.97 6.40
CA TYR A 455 -1.01 -3.19 6.37
C TYR A 455 -2.17 -3.90 5.68
N VAL A 456 -3.34 -3.74 6.27
CA VAL A 456 -4.62 -4.12 5.65
C VAL A 456 -5.40 -2.86 5.28
N SER A 457 -5.38 -1.84 6.13
CA SER A 457 -6.01 -0.53 5.93
C SER A 457 -5.12 0.59 6.48
N ASP A 458 -5.53 1.81 6.36
CA ASP A 458 -4.97 2.98 7.01
C ASP A 458 -5.56 3.19 8.44
#